data_6c4a820c1a1d7e1981af96fad62e3f0f
#
_entry.id   6c4a820c1a1d7e1981af96fad62e3f0f
#
_cell.length_a   1.000
_cell.length_b   1.000
_cell.length_c   1.000
_cell.angle_alpha   90.00
_cell.angle_beta   90.00
_cell.angle_gamma   90.00
#
_symmetry.space_group_name_H-M   'P 1'
#
loop_
_entity.id
_entity.type
_entity.pdbx_description
1 polymer ?
#
loop_
_entity_poly.entity_id
_entity_poly.type
_entity_poly.pdbx_seq_one_letter_code
_entity_poly.pdbx_strand_id
1 'polypeptide(L)'
;MTASLHFDGHFDFSKDPLEHFEFLLSEAKKHITKDHNAMALATCSKDGVPSVRTVLFKGLVRDGFSFYTNYESQKSNELLATKKAAALFFWAPLEEQIRIEGVVEKLTREESEAYFK
;
A
#
# COMPACT_ATOMS: atom_id res chain seq x y z
N MET A 1 14.00 -0.48 1.57
CA MET A 1 13.12 -0.01 2.67
C MET A 1 11.77 -0.70 2.58
N THR A 2 11.25 -1.16 3.69
CA THR A 2 9.88 -1.62 3.79
C THR A 2 9.05 -0.51 4.42
N ALA A 3 7.93 -0.20 3.83
CA ALA A 3 7.07 0.89 4.25
C ALA A 3 5.63 0.43 4.37
N SER A 4 4.82 1.19 5.07
CA SER A 4 3.41 0.89 5.25
C SER A 4 2.61 2.17 5.08
N LEU A 5 1.49 2.06 4.39
CA LEU A 5 0.57 3.17 4.16
C LEU A 5 -0.60 3.02 5.13
N HIS A 6 -0.79 4.03 5.97
CA HIS A 6 -1.84 4.05 6.97
C HIS A 6 -2.86 5.12 6.63
N PHE A 7 -4.10 4.86 7.00
CA PHE A 7 -5.17 5.84 6.84
C PHE A 7 -4.94 7.02 7.76
N ASP A 8 -5.12 8.24 7.24
CA ASP A 8 -5.04 9.47 8.03
C ASP A 8 -6.38 10.21 8.12
N GLY A 9 -7.45 9.59 7.62
CA GLY A 9 -8.78 10.18 7.59
C GLY A 9 -9.75 9.50 8.54
N HIS A 10 -10.95 10.02 8.57
CA HIS A 10 -12.05 9.41 9.33
C HIS A 10 -12.76 8.38 8.48
N PHE A 11 -12.95 7.19 9.05
CA PHE A 11 -13.72 6.13 8.44
C PHE A 11 -14.99 5.89 9.21
N ASP A 12 -16.04 5.52 8.51
CA ASP A 12 -17.20 4.94 9.14
C ASP A 12 -16.88 3.47 9.43
N PHE A 13 -16.57 3.19 10.69
CA PHE A 13 -16.21 1.84 11.11
C PHE A 13 -17.42 0.97 11.45
N SER A 14 -18.64 1.38 11.07
CA SER A 14 -19.80 0.50 11.18
C SER A 14 -19.61 -0.79 10.39
N LYS A 15 -18.73 -0.73 9.35
CA LYS A 15 -18.24 -1.90 8.62
C LYS A 15 -16.73 -1.81 8.63
N ASP A 16 -16.05 -2.89 9.03
CA ASP A 16 -14.59 -2.89 9.04
C ASP A 16 -14.06 -2.91 7.61
N PRO A 17 -13.47 -1.82 7.10
CA PRO A 17 -12.95 -1.78 5.74
C PRO A 17 -11.78 -2.72 5.52
N LEU A 18 -11.00 -3.03 6.55
CA LEU A 18 -9.86 -3.93 6.43
C LEU A 18 -10.32 -5.39 6.28
N GLU A 19 -11.38 -5.79 6.97
CA GLU A 19 -11.97 -7.11 6.76
C GLU A 19 -12.52 -7.24 5.34
N HIS A 20 -13.16 -6.21 4.84
CA HIS A 20 -13.67 -6.19 3.48
C HIS A 20 -12.53 -6.28 2.47
N PHE A 21 -11.44 -5.55 2.70
CA PHE A 21 -10.25 -5.62 1.87
C PHE A 21 -9.67 -7.04 1.85
N GLU A 22 -9.54 -7.69 3.01
CA GLU A 22 -9.00 -9.04 3.09
C GLU A 22 -9.88 -10.05 2.35
N PHE A 23 -11.19 -9.89 2.43
CA PHE A 23 -12.13 -10.70 1.67
C PHE A 23 -11.90 -10.53 0.16
N LEU A 24 -11.84 -9.29 -0.32
CA LEU A 24 -11.62 -9.01 -1.74
C LEU A 24 -10.24 -9.48 -2.18
N LEU A 25 -9.22 -9.36 -1.35
CA LEU A 25 -7.89 -9.87 -1.66
C LEU A 25 -7.91 -11.39 -1.84
N SER A 26 -8.62 -12.10 -0.97
CA SER A 26 -8.74 -13.57 -1.10
C SER A 26 -9.45 -13.96 -2.39
N GLU A 27 -10.48 -13.20 -2.79
CA GLU A 27 -11.15 -13.42 -4.06
C GLU A 27 -10.21 -13.13 -5.25
N ALA A 28 -9.41 -12.06 -5.13
CA ALA A 28 -8.43 -11.72 -6.16
C ALA A 28 -7.42 -12.85 -6.37
N LYS A 29 -6.95 -13.48 -5.28
CA LYS A 29 -6.02 -14.61 -5.37
C LYS A 29 -6.61 -15.78 -6.14
N LYS A 30 -7.91 -15.99 -6.06
CA LYS A 30 -8.60 -17.08 -6.78
C LYS A 30 -8.71 -16.83 -8.27
N HIS A 31 -8.85 -15.57 -8.68
CA HIS A 31 -9.16 -15.20 -10.07
C HIS A 31 -7.98 -14.59 -10.82
N ILE A 32 -6.96 -14.13 -10.12
CA ILE A 32 -5.77 -13.51 -10.70
C ILE A 32 -4.56 -14.34 -10.34
N THR A 33 -3.99 -15.00 -11.34
CA THR A 33 -2.88 -15.93 -11.12
C THR A 33 -1.54 -15.24 -10.97
N LYS A 34 -1.43 -13.98 -11.40
CA LYS A 34 -0.17 -13.25 -11.35
C LYS A 34 -0.42 -11.82 -10.88
N ASP A 35 0.40 -11.39 -9.92
CA ASP A 35 0.42 -10.01 -9.43
C ASP A 35 -0.92 -9.51 -8.86
N HIS A 36 -1.69 -10.41 -8.24
CA HIS A 36 -2.91 -10.00 -7.54
C HIS A 36 -2.63 -8.99 -6.42
N ASN A 37 -1.39 -8.93 -5.94
CA ASN A 37 -0.94 -8.04 -4.88
C ASN A 37 -0.24 -6.78 -5.41
N ALA A 38 -0.27 -6.54 -6.72
CA ALA A 38 0.30 -5.32 -7.28
C ALA A 38 -0.60 -4.12 -6.98
N MET A 39 0.01 -3.02 -6.59
CA MET A 39 -0.72 -1.77 -6.40
C MET A 39 0.06 -0.62 -7.02
N ALA A 40 -0.65 0.35 -7.58
CA ALA A 40 -0.05 1.59 -8.04
C ALA A 40 0.13 2.50 -6.82
N LEU A 41 1.34 3.02 -6.64
CA LEU A 41 1.65 3.90 -5.51
C LEU A 41 2.00 5.28 -6.05
N ALA A 42 1.21 6.27 -5.65
CA ALA A 42 1.41 7.66 -6.05
C ALA A 42 2.02 8.44 -4.89
N THR A 43 3.04 9.21 -5.20
CA THR A 43 3.73 10.08 -4.24
C THR A 43 3.91 11.46 -4.84
N CYS A 44 4.32 12.41 -4.02
CA CYS A 44 4.54 13.79 -4.45
C CYS A 44 5.83 14.31 -3.82
N SER A 45 6.63 15.01 -4.60
CA SER A 45 7.82 15.66 -4.08
C SER A 45 7.44 16.91 -3.26
N LYS A 46 8.42 17.49 -2.54
CA LYS A 46 8.23 18.72 -1.80
C LYS A 46 7.77 19.87 -2.70
N ASP A 47 8.17 19.84 -3.96
CA ASP A 47 7.85 20.87 -4.95
C ASP A 47 6.53 20.61 -5.66
N GLY A 48 5.78 19.58 -5.25
CA GLY A 48 4.48 19.28 -5.81
C GLY A 48 4.51 18.46 -7.10
N VAL A 49 5.63 17.79 -7.40
CA VAL A 49 5.74 16.95 -8.59
C VAL A 49 5.23 15.53 -8.25
N PRO A 50 4.15 15.08 -8.90
CA PRO A 50 3.65 13.74 -8.64
C PRO A 50 4.45 12.66 -9.34
N SER A 51 4.46 11.47 -8.77
CA SER A 51 5.07 10.27 -9.35
C SER A 51 4.18 9.07 -9.06
N VAL A 52 4.19 8.08 -9.95
CA VAL A 52 3.46 6.84 -9.72
C VAL A 52 4.29 5.65 -10.21
N ARG A 53 4.24 4.53 -9.48
CA ARG A 53 4.88 3.27 -9.87
C ARG A 53 4.12 2.12 -9.25
N THR A 54 4.39 0.93 -9.77
CA THR A 54 3.82 -0.29 -9.22
C THR A 54 4.73 -0.85 -8.12
N VAL A 55 4.15 -1.20 -7.00
CA VAL A 55 4.82 -1.91 -5.91
C VAL A 55 3.98 -3.13 -5.55
N LEU A 56 4.57 -4.10 -4.86
CA LEU A 56 3.86 -5.28 -4.42
C LEU A 56 3.46 -5.14 -2.94
N PHE A 57 2.18 -5.30 -2.68
CA PHE A 57 1.64 -5.35 -1.33
C PHE A 57 2.14 -6.60 -0.63
N LYS A 58 2.66 -6.45 0.58
CA LYS A 58 3.27 -7.54 1.35
C LYS A 58 2.43 -8.01 2.54
N GLY A 59 1.38 -7.34 2.87
CA GLY A 59 0.49 -7.70 3.96
C GLY A 59 0.11 -6.50 4.82
N LEU A 60 -0.84 -6.72 5.72
CA LEU A 60 -1.25 -5.70 6.68
C LEU A 60 -0.33 -5.76 7.89
N VAL A 61 0.26 -4.63 8.26
CA VAL A 61 1.09 -4.50 9.47
C VAL A 61 0.53 -3.31 10.25
N ARG A 62 0.09 -3.56 11.49
CA ARG A 62 -0.55 -2.53 12.32
C ARG A 62 -1.66 -1.82 11.57
N ASP A 63 -2.47 -2.60 10.83
CA ASP A 63 -3.59 -2.13 9.99
C ASP A 63 -3.16 -1.21 8.83
N GLY A 64 -1.86 -1.19 8.52
CA GLY A 64 -1.33 -0.46 7.37
C GLY A 64 -0.97 -1.40 6.22
N PHE A 65 -0.98 -0.87 5.00
CA PHE A 65 -0.68 -1.61 3.78
C PHE A 65 0.82 -1.56 3.54
N SER A 66 1.52 -2.67 3.81
CA SER A 66 2.97 -2.69 3.73
C SER A 66 3.47 -3.06 2.33
N PHE A 67 4.60 -2.50 1.96
CA PHE A 67 5.23 -2.75 0.67
C PHE A 67 6.74 -2.53 0.79
N TYR A 68 7.48 -3.06 -0.18
CA TYR A 68 8.93 -2.87 -0.27
C TYR A 68 9.25 -1.84 -1.33
N THR A 69 10.22 -0.99 -1.05
CA THR A 69 10.74 -0.04 -2.01
C THR A 69 12.26 0.07 -1.88
N ASN A 70 12.93 0.37 -2.99
CA ASN A 70 14.40 0.53 -2.99
C ASN A 70 14.78 1.81 -2.25
N TYR A 71 15.67 1.67 -1.28
CA TYR A 71 16.14 2.75 -0.42
C TYR A 71 16.78 3.90 -1.19
N GLU A 72 17.51 3.58 -2.25
CA GLU A 72 18.30 4.56 -2.98
C GLU A 72 17.55 5.23 -4.13
N SER A 73 16.28 4.86 -4.33
CA SER A 73 15.49 5.46 -5.39
C SER A 73 15.06 6.87 -5.02
N GLN A 74 14.91 7.73 -6.03
CA GLN A 74 14.35 9.07 -5.86
C GLN A 74 12.96 9.01 -5.21
N LYS A 75 12.20 7.99 -5.54
CA LYS A 75 10.82 7.81 -5.05
C LYS A 75 10.76 7.44 -3.58
N SER A 76 11.74 6.69 -3.08
CA SER A 76 11.87 6.43 -1.65
C SER A 76 12.19 7.73 -0.90
N ASN A 77 13.02 8.59 -1.46
CA ASN A 77 13.32 9.88 -0.87
C ASN A 77 12.06 10.77 -0.80
N GLU A 78 11.21 10.74 -1.83
CA GLU A 78 9.94 11.46 -1.82
C GLU A 78 9.03 10.95 -0.71
N LEU A 79 8.93 9.63 -0.53
CA LEU A 79 8.14 9.03 0.55
C LEU A 79 8.60 9.51 1.92
N LEU A 80 9.91 9.53 2.15
CA LEU A 80 10.47 9.96 3.42
C LEU A 80 10.31 11.45 3.66
N ALA A 81 10.31 12.25 2.59
CA ALA A 81 10.21 13.71 2.69
C ALA A 81 8.79 14.17 2.98
N THR A 82 7.80 13.68 2.26
CA THR A 82 6.42 14.12 2.41
C THR A 82 5.58 13.23 3.31
N LYS A 83 5.94 11.94 3.39
CA LYS A 83 5.24 10.92 4.19
C LYS A 83 3.78 10.71 3.81
N LYS A 84 3.35 11.21 2.65
CA LYS A 84 1.98 11.04 2.16
C LYS A 84 1.99 10.29 0.84
N ALA A 85 1.02 9.41 0.66
CA ALA A 85 0.90 8.64 -0.55
C ALA A 85 -0.54 8.20 -0.77
N ALA A 86 -0.82 7.77 -2.01
CA ALA A 86 -2.06 7.11 -2.37
C ALA A 86 -1.72 5.80 -3.07
N ALA A 87 -2.50 4.78 -2.83
CA ALA A 87 -2.32 3.48 -3.49
C ALA A 87 -3.62 3.04 -4.14
N LEU A 88 -3.50 2.29 -5.21
CA LEU A 88 -4.64 1.77 -5.96
C LEU A 88 -4.41 0.30 -6.29
N PHE A 89 -5.33 -0.55 -5.84
CA PHE A 89 -5.48 -1.91 -6.35
C PHE A 89 -6.53 -1.90 -7.45
N PHE A 90 -6.23 -2.52 -8.57
CA PHE A 90 -7.18 -2.69 -9.66
C PHE A 90 -7.27 -4.16 -10.02
N TRP A 91 -8.41 -4.76 -9.72
CA TRP A 91 -8.67 -6.18 -9.96
C TRP A 91 -9.77 -6.30 -11.02
N ALA A 92 -9.37 -6.21 -12.29
CA ALA A 92 -10.30 -6.20 -13.41
C ALA A 92 -11.26 -7.40 -13.45
N PRO A 93 -10.80 -8.66 -13.18
CA PRO A 93 -11.72 -9.80 -13.17
C PRO A 93 -12.85 -9.69 -12.14
N LEU A 94 -12.63 -8.92 -11.06
CA LEU A 94 -13.64 -8.69 -10.03
C LEU A 94 -14.42 -7.40 -10.23
N GLU A 95 -14.04 -6.60 -11.22
CA GLU A 95 -14.58 -5.26 -11.46
C GLU A 95 -14.45 -4.37 -10.20
N GLU A 96 -13.33 -4.53 -9.49
CA GLU A 96 -13.08 -3.81 -8.23
C GLU A 96 -11.85 -2.92 -8.32
N GLN A 97 -11.96 -1.74 -7.72
CA GLN A 97 -10.84 -0.86 -7.45
C GLN A 97 -10.86 -0.50 -5.97
N ILE A 98 -9.67 -0.54 -5.35
CA ILE A 98 -9.53 -0.14 -3.95
C ILE A 98 -8.49 0.96 -3.90
N ARG A 99 -8.88 2.12 -3.40
CA ARG A 99 -8.01 3.29 -3.28
C ARG A 99 -7.76 3.57 -1.80
N ILE A 100 -6.49 3.77 -1.45
CA ILE A 100 -6.05 4.05 -0.10
C ILE A 100 -5.25 5.34 -0.13
N GLU A 101 -5.55 6.27 0.76
CA GLU A 101 -4.79 7.50 0.92
C GLU A 101 -4.37 7.60 2.37
N GLY A 102 -3.15 8.03 2.63
CA GLY A 102 -2.72 8.12 4.01
C GLY A 102 -1.26 8.48 4.18
N VAL A 103 -0.75 8.14 5.35
CA VAL A 103 0.60 8.45 5.80
C VAL A 103 1.49 7.23 5.67
N VAL A 104 2.70 7.43 5.17
CA VAL A 104 3.69 6.37 5.00
C VAL A 104 4.62 6.34 6.21
N GLU A 105 4.81 5.15 6.78
CA GLU A 105 5.77 4.91 7.85
C GLU A 105 6.78 3.86 7.42
N LYS A 106 8.01 4.04 7.86
CA LYS A 106 9.05 3.03 7.69
C LYS A 106 8.82 1.93 8.74
N LEU A 107 8.81 0.68 8.32
CA LEU A 107 8.72 -0.44 9.25
C LEU A 107 10.08 -0.68 9.92
N THR A 108 10.03 -1.14 11.17
CA THR A 108 11.23 -1.55 11.86
C THR A 108 11.79 -2.82 11.23
N ARG A 109 13.07 -3.10 11.47
CA ARG A 109 13.70 -4.33 11.01
C ARG A 109 12.97 -5.55 11.56
N GLU A 110 12.58 -5.50 12.81
CA GLU A 110 11.86 -6.60 13.47
C GLU A 110 10.52 -6.86 12.79
N GLU A 111 9.77 -5.81 12.48
CA GLU A 111 8.50 -5.92 11.77
C GLU A 111 8.70 -6.51 10.36
N SER A 112 9.72 -6.04 9.64
CA SER A 112 10.05 -6.59 8.32
C SER A 112 10.39 -8.07 8.39
N GLU A 113 11.21 -8.48 9.33
CA GLU A 113 11.60 -9.88 9.48
C GLU A 113 10.42 -10.78 9.86
N ALA A 114 9.50 -10.29 10.69
CA ALA A 114 8.34 -11.06 11.12
C ALA A 114 7.36 -11.33 9.99
N TYR A 115 7.18 -10.38 9.08
CA TYR A 115 6.14 -10.45 8.05
C TYR A 115 6.65 -10.81 6.65
N PHE A 116 7.94 -10.67 6.37
CA PHE A 116 8.48 -10.78 5.00
C PHE A 116 9.63 -11.77 4.84
N LYS A 117 9.69 -12.71 5.72
CA LYS A 117 10.65 -13.81 5.56
C LYS A 117 10.28 -14.69 4.38
#